data_7c1e6e9d247b23850f1d4359cf75d4ba
#
_entry.id   7c1e6e9d247b23850f1d4359cf75d4ba
#
_cell.length_a   1.000
_cell.length_b   1.000
_cell.length_c   1.000
_cell.angle_alpha   90.00
_cell.angle_beta   90.00
_cell.angle_gamma   90.00
#
_symmetry.space_group_name_H-M   'P 1'
#
loop_
_entity.id
_entity.type
_entity.pdbx_description
1 polymer ?
#
loop_
_entity_poly.entity_id
_entity_poly.type
_entity_poly.pdbx_seq_one_letter_code
_entity_poly.pdbx_strand_id
1 'polypeptide(L)'
;MNKFHAATYQAKLLYGIELPPEDAEEIGLIAYNFIGNKRMKLYRYCAKVKCEDNSVDLPCNCEEIEAITYDFEDWNYTSNIHNYGDYNSNFVENYNEYWKKFKNNLYQRGRYVHYERVGDTIYLDKDYGGKIFILYYGEVLDDDGLPELTDKEVDAIACYIAMTTIYKKSLETSNAA
;
A
#
# COMPACT_ATOMS: atom_id res chain seq x y z
N MET A 1 -14.15 7.35 -11.76
CA MET A 1 -14.87 7.91 -10.58
C MET A 1 -14.26 7.23 -9.37
N ASN A 2 -13.64 8.00 -8.50
CA ASN A 2 -13.02 7.50 -7.28
C ASN A 2 -14.07 6.75 -6.44
N LYS A 3 -13.72 5.57 -5.93
CA LYS A 3 -14.66 4.73 -5.17
C LYS A 3 -15.05 5.32 -3.81
N PHE A 4 -14.24 6.22 -3.25
CA PHE A 4 -14.64 7.02 -2.08
C PHE A 4 -15.80 7.96 -2.41
N HIS A 5 -15.80 8.60 -3.58
CA HIS A 5 -16.97 9.35 -4.07
C HIS A 5 -18.19 8.48 -4.28
N ALA A 6 -18.00 7.22 -4.72
CA ALA A 6 -19.10 6.27 -4.81
C ALA A 6 -19.71 5.97 -3.43
N ALA A 7 -18.88 5.78 -2.40
CA ALA A 7 -19.35 5.57 -1.03
C ALA A 7 -20.13 6.77 -0.48
N THR A 8 -19.67 7.98 -0.76
CA THR A 8 -20.39 9.21 -0.39
C THR A 8 -21.74 9.32 -1.10
N TYR A 9 -21.75 9.04 -2.40
CA TYR A 9 -22.99 9.05 -3.18
C TYR A 9 -23.98 8.01 -2.66
N GLN A 10 -23.51 6.83 -2.27
CA GLN A 10 -24.33 5.78 -1.69
C GLN A 10 -24.85 6.15 -0.30
N ALA A 11 -24.04 6.82 0.54
CA ALA A 11 -24.49 7.36 1.81
C ALA A 11 -25.63 8.38 1.63
N LYS A 12 -25.53 9.23 0.60
CA LYS A 12 -26.60 10.15 0.22
C LYS A 12 -27.87 9.41 -0.20
N LEU A 13 -27.77 8.44 -1.09
CA LEU A 13 -28.91 7.71 -1.62
C LEU A 13 -29.63 6.86 -0.54
N LEU A 14 -28.87 6.13 0.29
CA LEU A 14 -29.45 5.19 1.24
C LEU A 14 -29.87 5.84 2.56
N TYR A 15 -29.14 6.86 2.99
CA TYR A 15 -29.30 7.44 4.33
C TYR A 15 -29.63 8.93 4.31
N GLY A 16 -29.70 9.56 3.13
CA GLY A 16 -29.98 11.00 3.01
C GLY A 16 -28.88 11.89 3.58
N ILE A 17 -27.65 11.40 3.68
CA ILE A 17 -26.52 12.13 4.24
C ILE A 17 -25.79 12.84 3.12
N GLU A 18 -25.77 14.18 3.17
CA GLU A 18 -24.91 15.00 2.32
C GLU A 18 -23.69 15.46 3.11
N LEU A 19 -22.53 15.19 2.56
CA LEU A 19 -21.23 15.67 3.07
C LEU A 19 -20.50 16.40 1.95
N PRO A 20 -19.75 17.46 2.29
CA PRO A 20 -18.76 18.01 1.37
C PRO A 20 -17.80 16.91 0.90
N PRO A 21 -17.36 16.93 -0.37
CA PRO A 21 -16.45 15.92 -0.89
C PRO A 21 -15.16 15.72 -0.06
N GLU A 22 -14.62 16.82 0.46
CA GLU A 22 -13.42 16.86 1.29
C GLU A 22 -13.61 16.09 2.61
N ASP A 23 -14.71 16.37 3.32
CA ASP A 23 -15.06 15.66 4.56
C ASP A 23 -15.33 14.17 4.30
N ALA A 24 -15.86 13.86 3.13
CA ALA A 24 -16.19 12.49 2.74
C ALA A 24 -14.95 11.64 2.49
N GLU A 25 -13.91 12.19 1.87
CA GLU A 25 -12.63 11.48 1.68
C GLU A 25 -11.95 11.23 3.02
N GLU A 26 -11.89 12.25 3.90
CA GLU A 26 -11.28 12.10 5.22
C GLU A 26 -12.00 11.04 6.06
N ILE A 27 -13.32 11.10 6.16
CA ILE A 27 -14.13 10.11 6.89
C ILE A 27 -14.01 8.74 6.23
N GLY A 28 -13.99 8.69 4.90
CA GLY A 28 -13.84 7.46 4.13
C GLY A 28 -12.49 6.77 4.38
N LEU A 29 -11.39 7.52 4.44
CA LEU A 29 -10.07 7.00 4.78
C LEU A 29 -9.99 6.51 6.23
N ILE A 30 -10.61 7.23 7.17
CA ILE A 30 -10.72 6.78 8.56
C ILE A 30 -11.48 5.45 8.63
N ALA A 31 -12.62 5.35 7.92
CA ALA A 31 -13.42 4.14 7.84
C ALA A 31 -12.62 2.97 7.24
N TYR A 32 -11.92 3.20 6.15
CA TYR A 32 -11.09 2.21 5.48
C TYR A 32 -10.01 1.66 6.41
N ASN A 33 -9.30 2.55 7.11
CA ASN A 33 -8.29 2.14 8.10
C ASN A 33 -8.90 1.35 9.26
N PHE A 34 -10.14 1.65 9.65
CA PHE A 34 -10.84 0.95 10.72
C PHE A 34 -11.30 -0.45 10.29
N ILE A 35 -11.71 -0.63 9.04
CA ILE A 35 -12.08 -1.92 8.46
C ILE A 35 -10.87 -2.86 8.40
N GLY A 36 -9.65 -2.32 8.26
CA GLY A 36 -8.40 -3.05 8.41
C GLY A 36 -8.09 -4.07 7.32
N ASN A 37 -8.78 -4.04 6.18
CA ASN A 37 -8.61 -5.02 5.10
C ASN A 37 -7.73 -4.45 3.97
N LYS A 38 -6.50 -4.07 4.31
CA LYS A 38 -5.55 -3.55 3.32
C LYS A 38 -5.21 -4.63 2.30
N ARG A 39 -5.41 -4.32 1.03
CA ARG A 39 -4.96 -5.18 -0.07
C ARG A 39 -3.51 -4.89 -0.39
N MET A 40 -2.67 -5.87 -0.18
CA MET A 40 -1.24 -5.77 -0.39
C MET A 40 -0.85 -6.45 -1.70
N LYS A 41 0.03 -5.80 -2.46
CA LYS A 41 0.63 -6.35 -3.67
C LYS A 41 2.14 -6.20 -3.60
N LEU A 42 2.83 -7.13 -4.24
CA LEU A 42 4.28 -7.07 -4.37
C LEU A 42 4.66 -6.14 -5.53
N TYR A 43 5.44 -5.12 -5.22
CA TYR A 43 5.91 -4.12 -6.17
C TYR A 43 7.42 -4.19 -6.35
N ARG A 44 7.84 -3.69 -7.49
CA ARG A 44 9.25 -3.53 -7.87
C ARG A 44 9.56 -2.05 -8.01
N TYR A 45 10.63 -1.63 -7.38
CA TYR A 45 11.07 -0.25 -7.42
C TYR A 45 12.57 -0.16 -7.69
N CYS A 46 12.95 0.59 -8.72
CA CYS A 46 14.35 0.90 -9.00
C CYS A 46 14.62 2.31 -8.48
N ALA A 47 15.42 2.38 -7.43
CA ALA A 47 15.71 3.63 -6.75
C ALA A 47 17.11 4.15 -7.08
N LYS A 48 17.23 5.48 -7.17
CA LYS A 48 18.51 6.16 -7.23
C LYS A 48 18.96 6.50 -5.80
N VAL A 49 20.17 6.08 -5.47
CA VAL A 49 20.79 6.41 -4.18
C VAL A 49 21.24 7.87 -4.18
N LYS A 50 20.91 8.62 -3.14
CA LYS A 50 21.38 9.98 -2.92
C LYS A 50 22.85 9.93 -2.47
N CYS A 51 23.72 10.65 -3.19
CA CYS A 51 25.18 10.58 -2.93
C CYS A 51 25.60 11.25 -1.61
N GLU A 52 24.77 12.10 -1.03
CA GLU A 52 25.11 12.89 0.16
C GLU A 52 25.12 12.04 1.43
N ASP A 53 24.19 11.11 1.55
CA ASP A 53 23.93 10.33 2.77
C ASP A 53 23.62 8.85 2.51
N ASN A 54 23.83 8.38 1.28
CA ASN A 54 23.47 7.03 0.82
C ASN A 54 22.01 6.67 1.11
N SER A 55 21.11 7.65 1.06
CA SER A 55 19.70 7.42 1.32
C SER A 55 18.88 7.18 0.06
N VAL A 56 17.72 6.59 0.23
CA VAL A 56 16.71 6.33 -0.81
C VAL A 56 15.34 6.57 -0.26
N ASP A 57 14.53 7.35 -0.97
CA ASP A 57 13.13 7.54 -0.63
C ASP A 57 12.31 6.34 -1.15
N LEU A 58 11.47 5.80 -0.30
CA LEU A 58 10.55 4.72 -0.62
C LEU A 58 9.28 5.28 -1.27
N PRO A 59 8.58 4.49 -2.09
CA PRO A 59 7.23 4.83 -2.53
C PRO A 59 6.27 5.00 -1.34
N CYS A 60 5.33 5.94 -1.45
CA CYS A 60 4.38 6.26 -0.38
C CYS A 60 3.51 5.07 0.06
N ASN A 61 3.34 4.07 -0.81
CA ASN A 61 2.59 2.85 -0.50
C ASN A 61 3.48 1.70 -0.01
N CYS A 62 4.77 1.94 0.30
CA CYS A 62 5.69 0.91 0.76
C CYS A 62 5.45 0.57 2.22
N GLU A 63 4.78 -0.55 2.49
CA GLU A 63 4.55 -1.04 3.86
C GLU A 63 5.73 -1.87 4.36
N GLU A 64 6.12 -2.91 3.62
CA GLU A 64 7.17 -3.85 4.02
C GLU A 64 8.16 -4.10 2.89
N ILE A 65 9.44 -4.01 3.20
CA ILE A 65 10.51 -4.32 2.26
C ILE A 65 10.80 -5.83 2.33
N GLU A 66 10.60 -6.50 1.22
CA GLU A 66 10.83 -7.93 1.11
C GLU A 66 12.28 -8.26 0.75
N ALA A 67 12.89 -7.49 -0.17
CA ALA A 67 14.28 -7.63 -0.54
C ALA A 67 14.86 -6.37 -1.17
N ILE A 68 16.17 -6.18 -0.99
CA ILE A 68 16.94 -5.16 -1.68
C ILE A 68 18.13 -5.83 -2.35
N THR A 69 18.40 -5.46 -3.60
CA THR A 69 19.59 -5.87 -4.33
C THR A 69 20.17 -4.71 -5.12
N TYR A 70 21.47 -4.74 -5.37
CA TYR A 70 22.16 -3.81 -6.26
C TYR A 70 22.54 -4.46 -7.60
N ASP A 71 22.24 -5.74 -7.78
CA ASP A 71 22.59 -6.50 -8.98
C ASP A 71 21.38 -6.58 -9.93
N PHE A 72 21.61 -6.16 -11.17
CA PHE A 72 20.58 -6.16 -12.20
C PHE A 72 20.19 -7.58 -12.65
N GLU A 73 21.10 -8.53 -12.58
CA GLU A 73 20.80 -9.94 -12.91
C GLU A 73 19.80 -10.54 -11.90
N ASP A 74 20.01 -10.26 -10.60
CA ASP A 74 19.07 -10.67 -9.56
C ASP A 74 17.70 -10.00 -9.74
N TRP A 75 17.68 -8.74 -10.21
CA TRP A 75 16.46 -8.02 -10.52
C TRP A 75 15.69 -8.65 -11.68
N ASN A 76 16.36 -9.06 -12.75
CA ASN A 76 15.73 -9.73 -13.88
C ASN A 76 15.15 -11.09 -13.49
N TYR A 77 15.77 -11.80 -12.53
CA TYR A 77 15.23 -13.03 -12.00
C TYR A 77 13.88 -12.83 -11.31
N THR A 78 13.73 -11.72 -10.57
CA THR A 78 12.44 -11.35 -9.94
C THR A 78 11.37 -10.97 -10.96
N SER A 79 11.74 -10.48 -12.16
CA SER A 79 10.77 -10.12 -13.20
C SER A 79 9.98 -11.32 -13.74
N ASN A 80 10.59 -12.49 -13.76
CA ASN A 80 9.93 -13.72 -14.18
C ASN A 80 8.87 -14.19 -13.17
N ILE A 81 8.98 -13.80 -11.90
CA ILE A 81 7.99 -14.10 -10.86
C ILE A 81 6.71 -13.30 -11.08
N HIS A 82 6.80 -12.07 -11.58
CA HIS A 82 5.65 -11.21 -11.84
C HIS A 82 4.81 -11.61 -13.05
N ASN A 83 5.41 -12.20 -14.07
CA ASN A 83 4.70 -12.65 -15.28
C ASN A 83 3.81 -13.89 -15.04
N TYR A 84 3.93 -14.52 -13.86
CA TYR A 84 3.10 -15.64 -13.43
C TYR A 84 1.91 -15.23 -12.54
N GLY A 85 1.66 -13.94 -12.37
CA GLY A 85 0.80 -13.35 -11.33
C GLY A 85 -0.67 -13.19 -11.68
N ASP A 86 -1.28 -14.00 -12.54
CA ASP A 86 -2.73 -14.08 -12.65
C ASP A 86 -3.29 -15.25 -11.84
N TYR A 87 -3.73 -14.91 -10.64
CA TYR A 87 -4.79 -15.51 -9.82
C TYR A 87 -5.11 -17.02 -10.00
N ASN A 88 -4.18 -17.91 -9.69
CA ASN A 88 -4.53 -19.32 -9.47
C ASN A 88 -3.97 -19.82 -8.13
N SER A 89 -4.79 -20.49 -7.33
CA SER A 89 -4.46 -20.98 -5.97
C SER A 89 -3.20 -21.87 -5.89
N ASN A 90 -2.82 -22.51 -6.98
CA ASN A 90 -1.56 -23.26 -7.09
C ASN A 90 -0.31 -22.37 -7.15
N PHE A 91 -0.49 -21.06 -7.30
CA PHE A 91 0.57 -20.07 -7.39
C PHE A 91 1.22 -19.78 -6.03
N VAL A 92 0.46 -19.80 -4.96
CA VAL A 92 0.94 -19.45 -3.61
C VAL A 92 2.01 -20.42 -3.10
N GLU A 93 1.87 -21.71 -3.39
CA GLU A 93 2.87 -22.71 -2.99
C GLU A 93 4.16 -22.60 -3.80
N ASN A 94 4.07 -22.45 -5.12
CA ASN A 94 5.23 -22.25 -5.98
C ASN A 94 5.93 -20.89 -5.72
N TYR A 95 5.17 -19.84 -5.42
CA TYR A 95 5.66 -18.51 -5.06
C TYR A 95 6.57 -18.56 -3.83
N ASN A 96 6.14 -19.23 -2.77
CA ASN A 96 6.92 -19.36 -1.55
C ASN A 96 8.23 -20.13 -1.74
N GLU A 97 8.27 -21.12 -2.63
CA GLU A 97 9.49 -21.87 -2.95
C GLU A 97 10.48 -21.06 -3.79
N TYR A 98 9.98 -20.34 -4.82
CA TYR A 98 10.82 -19.44 -5.62
C TYR A 98 11.41 -18.34 -4.78
N TRP A 99 10.61 -17.79 -3.88
CA TRP A 99 11.00 -16.71 -3.01
C TRP A 99 12.03 -17.13 -1.97
N LYS A 100 11.88 -18.29 -1.38
CA LYS A 100 12.89 -18.89 -0.49
C LYS A 100 14.22 -19.15 -1.25
N LYS A 101 14.16 -19.62 -2.49
CA LYS A 101 15.34 -19.81 -3.33
C LYS A 101 16.02 -18.47 -3.68
N PHE A 102 15.26 -17.44 -3.98
CA PHE A 102 15.78 -16.10 -4.26
C PHE A 102 16.49 -15.53 -3.03
N LYS A 103 15.84 -15.50 -1.87
CA LYS A 103 16.46 -15.07 -0.61
C LYS A 103 17.73 -15.84 -0.29
N ASN A 104 17.69 -17.16 -0.40
CA ASN A 104 18.86 -18.00 -0.16
C ASN A 104 20.01 -17.70 -1.13
N ASN A 105 19.73 -17.44 -2.41
CA ASN A 105 20.72 -17.03 -3.37
C ASN A 105 21.37 -15.68 -3.06
N LEU A 106 20.58 -14.69 -2.61
CA LEU A 106 21.11 -13.39 -2.17
C LEU A 106 22.05 -13.56 -0.96
N TYR A 107 21.66 -14.36 0.02
CA TYR A 107 22.49 -14.66 1.19
C TYR A 107 23.77 -15.42 0.82
N GLN A 108 23.67 -16.46 -0.01
CA GLN A 108 24.82 -17.29 -0.40
C GLN A 108 25.83 -16.55 -1.27
N ARG A 109 25.39 -15.57 -2.07
CA ARG A 109 26.26 -14.75 -2.93
C ARG A 109 26.87 -13.54 -2.24
N GLY A 110 26.54 -13.29 -0.96
CA GLY A 110 27.02 -12.12 -0.20
C GLY A 110 26.53 -10.79 -0.77
N ARG A 111 25.43 -10.79 -1.51
CA ARG A 111 24.83 -9.60 -2.15
C ARG A 111 23.76 -8.94 -1.27
N TYR A 112 23.79 -9.21 0.02
CA TYR A 112 22.88 -8.61 0.97
C TYR A 112 23.20 -7.12 1.13
N VAL A 113 22.17 -6.27 1.00
CA VAL A 113 22.25 -4.83 1.24
C VAL A 113 21.84 -4.58 2.69
N HIS A 114 22.78 -4.04 3.47
CA HIS A 114 22.46 -3.58 4.84
C HIS A 114 21.83 -2.19 4.76
N TYR A 115 20.73 -2.04 5.44
CA TYR A 115 20.00 -0.78 5.49
C TYR A 115 19.30 -0.57 6.83
N GLU A 116 19.04 0.68 7.14
CA GLU A 116 18.16 1.11 8.23
C GLU A 116 17.00 1.88 7.63
N ARG A 117 15.77 1.58 8.05
CA ARG A 117 14.57 2.30 7.61
C ARG A 117 14.14 3.30 8.67
N VAL A 118 13.99 4.57 8.27
CA VAL A 118 13.44 5.65 9.11
C VAL A 118 12.29 6.28 8.34
N GLY A 119 11.05 5.97 8.72
CA GLY A 119 9.85 6.40 7.98
C GLY A 119 9.83 5.87 6.54
N ASP A 120 9.74 6.79 5.59
CA ASP A 120 9.72 6.51 4.16
C ASP A 120 11.09 6.62 3.49
N THR A 121 12.15 6.59 4.28
CA THR A 121 13.53 6.65 3.79
C THR A 121 14.32 5.45 4.31
N ILE A 122 15.16 4.88 3.46
CA ILE A 122 16.16 3.90 3.86
C ILE A 122 17.55 4.50 3.72
N TYR A 123 18.41 4.19 4.69
CA TYR A 123 19.82 4.56 4.73
C TYR A 123 20.66 3.31 4.52
N LEU A 124 21.57 3.39 3.55
CA LEU A 124 22.43 2.27 3.18
C LEU A 124 23.76 2.41 3.92
N ASP A 125 24.36 1.28 4.29
CA ASP A 125 25.66 1.23 4.96
C ASP A 125 26.82 1.72 4.08
N LYS A 126 26.63 1.72 2.74
CA LYS A 126 27.61 2.21 1.76
C LYS A 126 26.95 2.53 0.42
N ASP A 127 27.68 3.15 -0.49
CA ASP A 127 27.27 3.32 -1.88
C ASP A 127 27.35 1.98 -2.63
N TYR A 128 26.23 1.57 -3.23
CA TYR A 128 26.08 0.36 -4.05
C TYR A 128 26.08 0.68 -5.56
N GLY A 129 26.78 1.72 -6.00
CA GLY A 129 26.88 2.09 -7.42
C GLY A 129 25.74 3.00 -7.89
N GLY A 130 25.13 3.75 -6.98
CA GLY A 130 24.16 4.81 -7.28
C GLY A 130 22.75 4.33 -7.60
N LYS A 131 22.51 3.02 -7.67
CA LYS A 131 21.16 2.44 -7.88
C LYS A 131 20.99 1.17 -7.05
N ILE A 132 19.78 1.02 -6.51
CA ILE A 132 19.33 -0.22 -5.86
C ILE A 132 17.95 -0.62 -6.38
N PHE A 133 17.66 -1.88 -6.25
CA PHE A 133 16.41 -2.49 -6.64
C PHE A 133 15.70 -3.01 -5.40
N ILE A 134 14.50 -2.53 -5.17
CA ILE A 134 13.70 -2.82 -3.99
C ILE A 134 12.48 -3.63 -4.42
N LEU A 135 12.26 -4.73 -3.74
CA LEU A 135 11.04 -5.50 -3.81
C LEU A 135 10.28 -5.30 -2.50
N TYR A 136 9.05 -4.83 -2.58
CA TYR A 136 8.29 -4.47 -1.40
C TYR A 136 6.82 -4.83 -1.51
N TYR A 137 6.21 -5.10 -0.38
CA TYR A 137 4.76 -5.15 -0.28
C TYR A 137 4.23 -3.74 -0.06
N GLY A 138 3.26 -3.37 -0.87
CA GLY A 138 2.62 -2.07 -0.80
C GLY A 138 1.13 -2.18 -1.00
N GLU A 139 0.41 -1.20 -0.47
CA GLU A 139 -1.02 -1.09 -0.66
C GLU A 139 -1.37 -0.84 -2.13
N VAL A 140 -2.44 -1.46 -2.60
CA VAL A 140 -2.94 -1.23 -3.96
C VAL A 140 -3.70 0.09 -3.98
N LEU A 141 -3.14 1.06 -4.72
CA LEU A 141 -3.71 2.39 -4.89
C LEU A 141 -4.37 2.50 -6.27
N ASP A 142 -5.40 3.33 -6.36
CA ASP A 142 -6.00 3.76 -7.63
C ASP A 142 -5.18 4.86 -8.32
N ASP A 143 -5.67 5.36 -9.46
CA ASP A 143 -4.99 6.39 -10.25
C ASP A 143 -4.89 7.75 -9.51
N ASP A 144 -5.71 7.97 -8.50
CA ASP A 144 -5.70 9.18 -7.65
C ASP A 144 -4.79 9.01 -6.42
N GLY A 145 -4.14 7.85 -6.26
CA GLY A 145 -3.26 7.53 -5.15
C GLY A 145 -4.00 7.14 -3.86
N LEU A 146 -5.27 6.81 -3.95
CA LEU A 146 -6.11 6.36 -2.84
C LEU A 146 -6.24 4.83 -2.85
N PRO A 147 -6.52 4.20 -1.69
CA PRO A 147 -6.73 2.77 -1.62
C PRO A 147 -7.81 2.28 -2.61
N GLU A 148 -7.48 1.25 -3.38
CA GLU A 148 -8.45 0.64 -4.29
C GLU A 148 -9.50 -0.14 -3.50
N LEU A 149 -10.78 0.25 -3.57
CA LEU A 149 -11.88 -0.34 -2.80
C LEU A 149 -12.64 -1.41 -3.58
N THR A 150 -13.12 -2.44 -2.88
CA THR A 150 -14.15 -3.35 -3.39
C THR A 150 -15.54 -2.74 -3.17
N ASP A 151 -16.55 -3.30 -3.84
CA ASP A 151 -17.94 -2.84 -3.68
C ASP A 151 -18.43 -3.03 -2.22
N LYS A 152 -17.99 -4.10 -1.54
CA LYS A 152 -18.30 -4.33 -0.12
C LYS A 152 -17.67 -3.31 0.82
N GLU A 153 -16.47 -2.85 0.50
CA GLU A 153 -15.79 -1.79 1.24
C GLU A 153 -16.48 -0.44 1.00
N VAL A 154 -16.93 -0.17 -0.24
CA VAL A 154 -17.75 1.00 -0.56
C VAL A 154 -19.03 1.02 0.30
N ASP A 155 -19.74 -0.11 0.38
CA ASP A 155 -20.94 -0.25 1.22
C ASP A 155 -20.64 0.00 2.70
N ALA A 156 -19.57 -0.61 3.22
CA ALA A 156 -19.16 -0.46 4.62
C ALA A 156 -18.75 1.00 4.95
N ILE A 157 -18.02 1.65 4.05
CA ILE A 157 -17.65 3.07 4.19
C ILE A 157 -18.89 3.96 4.15
N ALA A 158 -19.85 3.71 3.26
CA ALA A 158 -21.12 4.46 3.21
C ALA A 158 -21.90 4.35 4.53
N CYS A 159 -21.97 3.15 5.11
CA CYS A 159 -22.57 2.93 6.43
C CYS A 159 -21.85 3.69 7.54
N TYR A 160 -20.51 3.69 7.53
CA TYR A 160 -19.69 4.39 8.52
C TYR A 160 -19.87 5.90 8.43
N ILE A 161 -19.90 6.47 7.22
CA ILE A 161 -20.19 7.89 6.96
C ILE A 161 -21.55 8.26 7.56
N ALA A 162 -22.57 7.45 7.29
CA ALA A 162 -23.92 7.68 7.80
C ALA A 162 -23.97 7.64 9.33
N MET A 163 -23.41 6.61 9.93
CA MET A 163 -23.36 6.43 11.38
C MET A 163 -22.64 7.63 12.06
N THR A 164 -21.47 8.02 11.57
CA THR A 164 -20.66 9.10 12.14
C THR A 164 -21.40 10.44 12.06
N THR A 165 -22.05 10.71 10.93
CA THR A 165 -22.79 11.96 10.72
C THR A 165 -24.03 12.04 11.61
N ILE A 166 -24.79 10.94 11.73
CA ILE A 166 -25.96 10.88 12.62
C ILE A 166 -25.53 11.06 14.07
N TYR A 167 -24.43 10.40 14.48
CA TYR A 167 -23.92 10.52 15.84
C TYR A 167 -23.51 11.97 16.17
N LYS A 168 -22.76 12.64 15.28
CA LYS A 168 -22.41 14.05 15.45
C LYS A 168 -23.64 14.94 15.63
N LYS A 169 -24.66 14.79 14.78
CA LYS A 169 -25.90 15.55 14.86
C LYS A 169 -26.67 15.30 16.17
N SER A 170 -26.65 14.05 16.69
CA SER A 170 -27.31 13.72 17.96
C SER A 170 -26.62 14.40 19.16
N LEU A 171 -25.30 14.52 19.14
CA LEU A 171 -24.56 15.22 20.19
C LEU A 171 -24.81 16.73 20.16
N GLU A 172 -24.90 17.33 18.98
CA GLU A 172 -25.21 18.77 18.84
C GLU A 172 -26.59 19.10 19.37
N THR A 173 -27.59 18.27 19.09
CA THR A 173 -28.96 18.46 19.61
C THR A 173 -29.07 18.21 21.12
N SER A 174 -28.29 17.30 21.68
CA SER A 174 -28.30 17.07 23.14
C SER A 174 -27.58 18.14 23.95
N ASN A 175 -26.62 18.86 23.34
CA ASN A 175 -25.92 19.98 23.98
C ASN A 175 -26.66 21.33 23.86
N ALA A 176 -27.71 21.41 23.03
CA ALA A 176 -28.52 22.59 22.81
C ALA A 176 -29.80 22.62 23.67
N ALA A 177 -30.07 21.57 24.44
CA ALA A 177 -31.19 21.43 25.36
C ALA A 177 -30.76 21.63 26.82
#